data_d8bdac43886e38e88878a08295525e16
#
_entry.id   d8bdac43886e38e88878a08295525e16
#
_cell.length_a   1.000
_cell.length_b   1.000
_cell.length_c   1.000
_cell.angle_alpha   90.00
_cell.angle_beta   90.00
_cell.angle_gamma   90.00
#
_symmetry.space_group_name_H-M   'P 1'
#
loop_
_entity.id
_entity.type
_entity.pdbx_description
1 polymer ?
#
loop_
_entity_poly.entity_id
_entity_poly.type
_entity_poly.pdbx_seq_one_letter_code
_entity_poly.pdbx_strand_id
1 'polypeptide(L)'
;WQQGIKYANENLGTQIEIYPENFIYQGGFSDIAAGQQIAASMYDRGVTVIHAAAGGVGVGVINEAKTRTQAGKKVWVVGVDVDQYAEGVIADGSSIILTSAMKYLDKASYDMIKEELNGTFAGGRSLLFSVKENGVGIPAKNPNLSDDVQQKVNEIYQKIKNGEIVVSATQGDLFK
;
A
#
# COMPACT_ATOMS: atom_id res chain seq x y z
N TRP A 1 -0.08 -4.18 -6.64
CA TRP A 1 0.82 -5.01 -5.83
C TRP A 1 1.53 -6.07 -6.66
N GLN A 2 0.82 -7.02 -7.24
CA GLN A 2 1.38 -8.13 -8.03
C GLN A 2 2.26 -7.64 -9.19
N GLN A 3 1.78 -6.68 -9.99
CA GLN A 3 2.55 -6.11 -11.11
C GLN A 3 3.82 -5.40 -10.63
N GLY A 4 3.80 -4.79 -9.44
CA GLY A 4 4.99 -4.19 -8.83
C GLY A 4 6.03 -5.24 -8.45
N ILE A 5 5.61 -6.37 -7.88
CA ILE A 5 6.50 -7.50 -7.56
C ILE A 5 7.10 -8.08 -8.84
N LYS A 6 6.28 -8.33 -9.86
CA LYS A 6 6.76 -8.82 -11.17
C LYS A 6 7.79 -7.86 -11.76
N TYR A 7 7.48 -6.55 -11.78
CA TYR A 7 8.40 -5.54 -12.28
C TYR A 7 9.74 -5.55 -11.52
N ALA A 8 9.70 -5.64 -10.19
CA ALA A 8 10.90 -5.68 -9.37
C ALA A 8 11.76 -6.93 -9.67
N ASN A 9 11.14 -8.10 -9.79
CA ASN A 9 11.85 -9.34 -10.12
C ASN A 9 12.48 -9.30 -11.51
N GLU A 10 11.79 -8.74 -12.50
CA GLU A 10 12.26 -8.69 -13.89
C GLU A 10 13.30 -7.58 -14.13
N ASN A 11 13.22 -6.45 -13.43
CA ASN A 11 13.99 -5.25 -13.76
C ASN A 11 14.98 -4.81 -12.68
N LEU A 12 14.80 -5.25 -11.42
CA LEU A 12 15.62 -4.83 -10.28
C LEU A 12 16.42 -5.98 -9.66
N GLY A 13 16.36 -7.19 -10.26
CA GLY A 13 17.10 -8.36 -9.81
C GLY A 13 16.65 -8.93 -8.47
N THR A 14 15.40 -8.63 -8.05
CA THR A 14 14.81 -9.20 -6.84
C THR A 14 14.27 -10.61 -7.10
N GLN A 15 14.04 -11.37 -6.03
CA GLN A 15 13.43 -12.71 -6.06
C GLN A 15 12.31 -12.76 -5.02
N ILE A 16 11.35 -11.82 -5.15
CA ILE A 16 10.21 -11.74 -4.24
C ILE A 16 9.20 -12.83 -4.62
N GLU A 17 8.94 -13.72 -3.68
CA GLU A 17 7.95 -14.78 -3.86
C GLU A 17 6.54 -14.26 -3.59
N ILE A 18 5.60 -14.71 -4.41
CA ILE A 18 4.19 -14.38 -4.30
C ILE A 18 3.36 -15.59 -4.71
N TYR A 19 2.39 -15.97 -3.87
CA TYR A 19 1.59 -17.17 -4.07
C TYR A 19 0.10 -16.82 -4.11
N PRO A 20 -0.71 -17.46 -4.97
CA PRO A 20 -2.16 -17.22 -5.09
C PRO A 20 -2.90 -17.33 -3.75
N GLU A 21 -2.55 -18.31 -2.91
CA GLU A 21 -3.15 -18.52 -1.60
C GLU A 21 -2.93 -17.41 -0.57
N ASN A 22 -2.03 -16.46 -0.87
CA ASN A 22 -1.78 -15.28 -0.05
C ASN A 22 -2.61 -14.05 -0.47
N PHE A 23 -3.51 -14.21 -1.46
CA PHE A 23 -4.50 -13.19 -1.81
C PHE A 23 -5.83 -13.53 -1.17
N ILE A 24 -6.10 -12.92 -0.03
CA ILE A 24 -7.26 -13.23 0.80
C ILE A 24 -8.25 -12.07 0.76
N TYR A 25 -9.47 -12.37 0.36
CA TYR A 25 -10.59 -11.42 0.38
C TYR A 25 -11.44 -11.70 1.61
N GLN A 26 -11.40 -10.81 2.59
CA GLN A 26 -12.14 -10.96 3.85
C GLN A 26 -13.66 -10.78 3.65
N GLY A 27 -14.08 -10.05 2.62
CA GLY A 27 -15.50 -9.84 2.29
C GLY A 27 -16.12 -8.60 2.96
N GLY A 28 -15.36 -7.85 3.76
CA GLY A 28 -15.80 -6.62 4.43
C GLY A 28 -14.65 -5.70 4.76
N PHE A 29 -14.96 -4.56 5.44
CA PHE A 29 -13.96 -3.52 5.74
C PHE A 29 -13.87 -3.17 7.24
N SER A 30 -14.58 -3.85 8.12
CA SER A 30 -14.69 -3.46 9.53
C SER A 30 -14.33 -4.55 10.54
N ASP A 31 -14.18 -5.80 10.13
CA ASP A 31 -13.90 -6.91 11.05
C ASP A 31 -12.40 -6.99 11.38
N ILE A 32 -12.02 -6.30 12.46
CA ILE A 32 -10.64 -6.23 12.96
C ILE A 32 -10.15 -7.62 13.41
N ALA A 33 -11.02 -8.42 14.06
CA ALA A 33 -10.65 -9.74 14.57
C ALA A 33 -10.34 -10.71 13.42
N ALA A 34 -11.15 -10.71 12.36
CA ALA A 34 -10.88 -11.51 11.17
C ALA A 34 -9.56 -11.05 10.50
N GLY A 35 -9.29 -9.75 10.44
CA GLY A 35 -8.03 -9.21 9.92
C GLY A 35 -6.81 -9.74 10.69
N GLN A 36 -6.90 -9.77 12.01
CA GLN A 36 -5.83 -10.30 12.87
C GLN A 36 -5.61 -11.80 12.65
N GLN A 37 -6.70 -12.59 12.58
CA GLN A 37 -6.60 -14.03 12.34
C GLN A 37 -6.01 -14.37 10.97
N ILE A 38 -6.40 -13.63 9.93
CA ILE A 38 -5.83 -13.78 8.58
C ILE A 38 -4.33 -13.46 8.60
N ALA A 39 -3.93 -12.36 9.22
CA ALA A 39 -2.53 -11.98 9.33
C ALA A 39 -1.71 -13.04 10.09
N ALA A 40 -2.24 -13.56 11.21
CA ALA A 40 -1.61 -14.62 11.97
C ALA A 40 -1.34 -15.85 11.10
N SER A 41 -2.35 -16.30 10.37
CA SER A 41 -2.23 -17.45 9.45
C SER A 41 -1.21 -17.19 8.34
N MET A 42 -1.16 -15.98 7.77
CA MET A 42 -0.18 -15.63 6.72
C MET A 42 1.25 -15.61 7.27
N TYR A 43 1.48 -14.98 8.42
CA TYR A 43 2.80 -14.94 9.06
C TYR A 43 3.27 -16.32 9.52
N ASP A 44 2.36 -17.23 9.92
CA ASP A 44 2.70 -18.62 10.26
C ASP A 44 3.14 -19.43 9.03
N ARG A 45 2.62 -19.10 7.85
CA ARG A 45 3.08 -19.69 6.57
C ARG A 45 4.37 -19.09 6.04
N GLY A 46 4.99 -18.12 6.75
CA GLY A 46 6.26 -17.50 6.36
C GLY A 46 6.13 -16.22 5.54
N VAL A 47 4.93 -15.69 5.33
CA VAL A 47 4.77 -14.35 4.76
C VAL A 47 5.46 -13.34 5.67
N THR A 48 6.24 -12.44 5.10
CA THR A 48 6.98 -11.42 5.87
C THR A 48 6.43 -10.02 5.71
N VAL A 49 5.69 -9.75 4.64
CA VAL A 49 5.09 -8.44 4.34
C VAL A 49 3.64 -8.64 3.91
N ILE A 50 2.71 -7.96 4.58
CA ILE A 50 1.29 -7.95 4.21
C ILE A 50 0.87 -6.55 3.77
N HIS A 51 0.21 -6.44 2.61
CA HIS A 51 -0.49 -5.23 2.19
C HIS A 51 -1.98 -5.37 2.46
N ALA A 52 -2.49 -4.57 3.38
CA ALA A 52 -3.86 -4.68 3.90
C ALA A 52 -4.77 -3.59 3.29
N ALA A 53 -5.16 -3.73 2.02
CA ALA A 53 -6.09 -2.80 1.36
C ALA A 53 -7.56 -3.13 1.71
N ALA A 54 -7.93 -3.06 3.01
CA ALA A 54 -9.20 -3.56 3.53
C ALA A 54 -9.81 -2.71 4.66
N GLY A 55 -9.55 -1.41 4.69
CA GLY A 55 -10.10 -0.48 5.68
C GLY A 55 -9.79 -0.91 7.13
N GLY A 56 -10.79 -0.97 8.00
CA GLY A 56 -10.62 -1.36 9.41
C GLY A 56 -10.11 -2.77 9.65
N VAL A 57 -10.26 -3.70 8.70
CA VAL A 57 -9.63 -5.03 8.75
C VAL A 57 -8.10 -4.89 8.83
N GLY A 58 -7.53 -3.87 8.19
CA GLY A 58 -6.10 -3.55 8.23
C GLY A 58 -5.58 -3.24 9.63
N VAL A 59 -6.41 -2.72 10.53
CA VAL A 59 -6.05 -2.51 11.94
C VAL A 59 -5.72 -3.84 12.62
N GLY A 60 -6.48 -4.90 12.32
CA GLY A 60 -6.20 -6.25 12.80
C GLY A 60 -4.84 -6.78 12.31
N VAL A 61 -4.52 -6.53 11.04
CA VAL A 61 -3.21 -6.90 10.45
C VAL A 61 -2.07 -6.17 11.17
N ILE A 62 -2.22 -4.87 11.42
CA ILE A 62 -1.24 -4.05 12.17
C ILE A 62 -1.07 -4.60 13.58
N ASN A 63 -2.15 -4.92 14.30
CA ASN A 63 -2.09 -5.46 15.65
C ASN A 63 -1.32 -6.78 15.70
N GLU A 64 -1.57 -7.69 14.76
CA GLU A 64 -0.84 -8.95 14.68
C GLU A 64 0.64 -8.74 14.38
N ALA A 65 0.97 -7.86 13.44
CA ALA A 65 2.35 -7.55 13.10
C ALA A 65 3.13 -6.97 14.30
N LYS A 66 2.50 -6.09 15.10
CA LYS A 66 3.07 -5.60 16.36
C LYS A 66 3.37 -6.74 17.33
N THR A 67 2.38 -7.62 17.55
CA THR A 67 2.51 -8.77 18.45
C THR A 67 3.67 -9.66 18.03
N ARG A 68 3.77 -10.00 16.75
CA ARG A 68 4.85 -10.84 16.21
C ARG A 68 6.22 -10.17 16.36
N THR A 69 6.33 -8.91 16.03
CA THR A 69 7.60 -8.18 16.11
C THR A 69 8.08 -8.02 17.55
N GLN A 70 7.17 -7.75 18.50
CA GLN A 70 7.48 -7.69 19.93
C GLN A 70 7.89 -9.06 20.48
N ALA A 71 7.40 -10.16 19.91
CA ALA A 71 7.82 -11.52 20.21
C ALA A 71 9.13 -11.94 19.49
N GLY A 72 9.83 -11.00 18.84
CA GLY A 72 11.12 -11.24 18.18
C GLY A 72 11.02 -11.73 16.72
N LYS A 73 9.82 -11.88 16.16
CA LYS A 73 9.60 -12.23 14.75
C LYS A 73 9.28 -10.99 13.94
N LYS A 74 10.29 -10.34 13.39
CA LYS A 74 10.14 -9.12 12.61
C LYS A 74 9.33 -9.38 11.34
N VAL A 75 8.19 -8.69 11.23
CA VAL A 75 7.30 -8.71 10.06
C VAL A 75 6.86 -7.28 9.73
N TRP A 76 6.33 -7.08 8.52
CA TRP A 76 5.98 -5.77 8.01
C TRP A 76 4.55 -5.69 7.51
N VAL A 77 4.01 -4.46 7.55
CA VAL A 77 2.75 -4.11 6.90
C VAL A 77 2.99 -2.96 5.94
N VAL A 78 2.40 -3.04 4.75
CA VAL A 78 2.21 -1.88 3.87
C VAL A 78 0.82 -1.35 4.13
N GLY A 79 0.75 -0.13 4.65
CA GLY A 79 -0.49 0.56 4.96
C GLY A 79 -1.26 1.03 3.71
N VAL A 80 -2.42 1.62 3.91
CA VAL A 80 -3.32 2.07 2.84
C VAL A 80 -4.01 3.38 3.21
N ASP A 81 -4.39 4.13 2.18
CA ASP A 81 -5.17 5.37 2.20
C ASP A 81 -4.39 6.57 2.75
N VAL A 82 -3.83 6.47 3.95
CA VAL A 82 -3.04 7.51 4.64
C VAL A 82 -1.69 6.97 5.08
N ASP A 83 -0.80 7.84 5.56
CA ASP A 83 0.43 7.41 6.23
C ASP A 83 0.10 6.75 7.57
N GLN A 84 0.23 5.44 7.64
CA GLN A 84 -0.05 4.64 8.84
C GLN A 84 1.19 4.36 9.70
N TYR A 85 2.29 5.07 9.48
CA TYR A 85 3.53 4.84 10.24
C TYR A 85 3.31 4.89 11.76
N ALA A 86 2.56 5.88 12.24
CA ALA A 86 2.29 6.07 13.66
C ALA A 86 1.46 4.93 14.27
N GLU A 87 0.53 4.37 13.49
CA GLU A 87 -0.30 3.24 13.93
C GLU A 87 0.51 1.96 14.15
N GLY A 88 1.63 1.83 13.44
CA GLY A 88 2.54 0.70 13.53
C GLY A 88 3.61 0.79 14.62
N VAL A 89 3.70 1.90 15.35
CA VAL A 89 4.74 2.10 16.38
C VAL A 89 4.59 1.10 17.53
N ILE A 90 5.72 0.49 17.94
CA ILE A 90 5.83 -0.44 19.06
C ILE A 90 6.62 0.18 20.21
N ALA A 91 6.81 -0.54 21.32
CA ALA A 91 7.35 -0.01 22.57
C ALA A 91 8.77 0.58 22.49
N ASP A 92 9.59 0.14 21.53
CA ASP A 92 10.95 0.67 21.31
C ASP A 92 10.98 1.93 20.42
N GLY A 93 9.81 2.42 19.99
CA GLY A 93 9.67 3.58 19.12
C GLY A 93 9.81 3.29 17.62
N SER A 94 10.15 2.07 17.23
CA SER A 94 10.14 1.65 15.83
C SER A 94 8.73 1.35 15.33
N SER A 95 8.52 1.35 14.02
CA SER A 95 7.22 1.00 13.42
C SER A 95 7.33 -0.26 12.57
N ILE A 96 6.27 -1.06 12.59
CA ILE A 96 6.11 -2.23 11.71
C ILE A 96 5.55 -1.83 10.33
N ILE A 97 5.20 -0.57 10.13
CA ILE A 97 4.77 -0.09 8.82
C ILE A 97 5.99 0.16 7.95
N LEU A 98 6.11 -0.60 6.87
CA LEU A 98 7.20 -0.45 5.91
C LEU A 98 7.05 0.85 5.11
N THR A 99 5.86 1.08 4.61
CA THR A 99 5.38 2.28 3.92
C THR A 99 3.86 2.22 3.83
N SER A 100 3.20 3.20 3.20
CA SER A 100 1.75 3.20 2.96
C SER A 100 1.43 3.56 1.51
N ALA A 101 0.50 2.83 0.90
CA ALA A 101 -0.07 3.18 -0.39
C ALA A 101 -1.14 4.27 -0.19
N MET A 102 -0.78 5.51 -0.38
CA MET A 102 -1.61 6.67 -0.06
C MET A 102 -2.55 7.06 -1.20
N LYS A 103 -3.73 7.56 -0.82
CA LYS A 103 -4.65 8.30 -1.68
C LYS A 103 -4.72 9.73 -1.16
N TYR A 104 -4.40 10.71 -1.98
CA TYR A 104 -4.42 12.13 -1.60
C TYR A 104 -5.83 12.69 -1.70
N LEU A 105 -6.70 12.28 -0.75
CA LEU A 105 -8.11 12.69 -0.69
C LEU A 105 -8.26 14.18 -0.35
N ASP A 106 -7.34 14.73 0.43
CA ASP A 106 -7.21 16.15 0.73
C ASP A 106 -7.04 16.98 -0.55
N LYS A 107 -6.12 16.55 -1.42
CA LYS A 107 -5.92 17.17 -2.74
C LYS A 107 -7.16 17.07 -3.62
N ALA A 108 -7.77 15.89 -3.70
CA ALA A 108 -8.98 15.68 -4.50
C ALA A 108 -10.11 16.59 -4.02
N SER A 109 -10.32 16.69 -2.70
CA SER A 109 -11.32 17.56 -2.10
C SER A 109 -11.03 19.03 -2.38
N TYR A 110 -9.77 19.46 -2.21
CA TYR A 110 -9.34 20.83 -2.51
C TYR A 110 -9.60 21.20 -3.96
N ASP A 111 -9.20 20.33 -4.90
CA ASP A 111 -9.37 20.57 -6.34
C ASP A 111 -10.85 20.73 -6.71
N MET A 112 -11.75 19.90 -6.14
CA MET A 112 -13.18 19.99 -6.38
C MET A 112 -13.79 21.28 -5.83
N ILE A 113 -13.43 21.70 -4.61
CA ILE A 113 -13.87 22.97 -4.03
C ILE A 113 -13.37 24.14 -4.87
N LYS A 114 -12.14 24.10 -5.34
CA LYS A 114 -11.55 25.13 -6.18
C LYS A 114 -12.27 25.24 -7.53
N GLU A 115 -12.63 24.12 -8.16
CA GLU A 115 -13.43 24.10 -9.40
C GLU A 115 -14.79 24.76 -9.17
N GLU A 116 -15.46 24.46 -8.05
CA GLU A 116 -16.75 25.09 -7.71
C GLU A 116 -16.61 26.60 -7.55
N LEU A 117 -15.62 27.08 -6.79
CA LEU A 117 -15.39 28.50 -6.58
C LEU A 117 -15.04 29.24 -7.89
N ASN A 118 -14.45 28.56 -8.85
CA ASN A 118 -14.11 29.12 -10.16
C ASN A 118 -15.25 28.99 -11.18
N GLY A 119 -16.38 28.38 -10.84
CA GLY A 119 -17.49 28.12 -11.74
C GLY A 119 -17.17 27.09 -12.84
N THR A 120 -16.18 26.23 -12.62
CA THR A 120 -15.71 25.22 -13.57
C THR A 120 -16.05 23.79 -13.14
N PHE A 121 -16.69 23.62 -11.97
CA PHE A 121 -17.09 22.31 -11.49
C PHE A 121 -18.08 21.65 -12.44
N ALA A 122 -17.71 20.49 -12.97
CA ALA A 122 -18.54 19.72 -13.88
C ALA A 122 -19.06 18.46 -13.17
N GLY A 123 -20.24 18.58 -12.56
CA GLY A 123 -20.93 17.43 -11.96
C GLY A 123 -21.30 16.36 -12.98
N GLY A 124 -21.63 15.15 -12.51
CA GLY A 124 -22.09 14.05 -13.34
C GLY A 124 -21.00 13.35 -14.15
N ARG A 125 -19.72 13.60 -13.87
CA ARG A 125 -18.56 12.92 -14.48
C ARG A 125 -17.78 12.07 -13.48
N SER A 126 -17.12 11.02 -13.95
CA SER A 126 -16.13 10.27 -13.16
C SER A 126 -14.75 10.88 -13.37
N LEU A 127 -14.03 11.13 -12.28
CA LEU A 127 -12.66 11.63 -12.27
C LEU A 127 -11.72 10.53 -11.80
N LEU A 128 -10.58 10.37 -12.49
CA LEU A 128 -9.53 9.46 -12.09
C LEU A 128 -8.38 10.25 -11.46
N PHE A 129 -8.12 10.02 -10.18
CA PHE A 129 -6.97 10.57 -9.47
C PHE A 129 -5.86 9.52 -9.41
N SER A 130 -5.12 9.39 -10.48
CA SER A 130 -3.99 8.46 -10.62
C SER A 130 -2.66 9.12 -10.25
N VAL A 131 -1.55 8.44 -10.53
CA VAL A 131 -0.19 9.00 -10.46
C VAL A 131 -0.05 10.25 -11.33
N LYS A 132 -0.69 10.30 -12.50
CA LYS A 132 -0.63 11.44 -13.43
C LYS A 132 -1.18 12.72 -12.81
N GLU A 133 -2.28 12.60 -12.08
CA GLU A 133 -2.95 13.69 -11.37
C GLU A 133 -2.33 13.94 -9.98
N ASN A 134 -1.27 13.22 -9.61
CA ASN A 134 -0.70 13.19 -8.26
C ASN A 134 -1.76 12.84 -7.19
N GLY A 135 -2.67 11.93 -7.51
CA GLY A 135 -3.75 11.50 -6.62
C GLY A 135 -3.39 10.34 -5.71
N VAL A 136 -2.28 9.64 -6.00
CA VAL A 136 -1.78 8.50 -5.23
C VAL A 136 -0.26 8.55 -5.09
N GLY A 137 0.29 7.89 -4.08
CA GLY A 137 1.73 7.85 -3.83
C GLY A 137 2.09 7.06 -2.59
N ILE A 138 3.26 7.35 -2.03
CA ILE A 138 3.71 6.88 -0.73
C ILE A 138 4.03 8.09 0.17
N PRO A 139 4.18 7.93 1.50
CA PRO A 139 4.60 9.02 2.38
C PRO A 139 5.90 9.67 1.92
N ALA A 140 6.02 10.99 2.15
CA ALA A 140 7.25 11.72 1.85
C ALA A 140 8.44 11.26 2.73
N LYS A 141 8.15 10.74 3.93
CA LYS A 141 9.11 10.15 4.85
C LYS A 141 8.79 8.68 5.05
N ASN A 142 9.74 7.82 4.74
CA ASN A 142 9.63 6.37 4.91
C ASN A 142 10.84 5.87 5.72
N PRO A 143 10.84 5.99 7.07
CA PRO A 143 12.01 5.66 7.89
C PRO A 143 12.47 4.20 7.78
N ASN A 144 11.59 3.31 7.34
CA ASN A 144 11.87 1.88 7.17
C ASN A 144 12.34 1.50 5.75
N LEU A 145 12.40 2.47 4.83
CA LEU A 145 12.98 2.27 3.49
C LEU A 145 14.37 2.91 3.45
N SER A 146 15.35 2.20 2.88
CA SER A 146 16.66 2.78 2.61
C SER A 146 16.59 3.85 1.52
N ASP A 147 17.57 4.75 1.48
CA ASP A 147 17.58 5.88 0.54
C ASP A 147 17.61 5.40 -0.92
N ASP A 148 18.33 4.31 -1.21
CA ASP A 148 18.38 3.70 -2.54
C ASP A 148 17.03 3.11 -2.96
N VAL A 149 16.29 2.48 -2.01
CA VAL A 149 14.93 1.99 -2.28
C VAL A 149 13.98 3.16 -2.53
N GLN A 150 14.05 4.23 -1.73
CA GLN A 150 13.23 5.43 -1.94
C GLN A 150 13.52 6.08 -3.30
N GLN A 151 14.80 6.17 -3.69
CA GLN A 151 15.19 6.67 -5.00
C GLN A 151 14.59 5.79 -6.13
N LYS A 152 14.68 4.47 -6.02
CA LYS A 152 14.10 3.53 -7.00
C LYS A 152 12.58 3.68 -7.11
N VAL A 153 11.88 3.81 -5.99
CA VAL A 153 10.44 4.04 -5.98
C VAL A 153 10.10 5.36 -6.69
N ASN A 154 10.86 6.42 -6.46
CA ASN A 154 10.67 7.70 -7.13
C ASN A 154 10.92 7.60 -8.65
N GLU A 155 11.96 6.89 -9.08
CA GLU A 155 12.23 6.64 -10.50
C GLU A 155 11.05 5.91 -11.17
N ILE A 156 10.52 4.86 -10.52
CA ILE A 156 9.36 4.10 -11.00
C ILE A 156 8.11 4.97 -11.04
N TYR A 157 7.90 5.79 -10.00
CA TYR A 157 6.79 6.74 -9.95
C TYR A 157 6.82 7.68 -11.17
N GLN A 158 7.97 8.25 -11.52
CA GLN A 158 8.11 9.11 -12.69
C GLN A 158 7.85 8.34 -13.99
N LYS A 159 8.33 7.12 -14.12
CA LYS A 159 8.07 6.26 -15.30
C LYS A 159 6.57 5.97 -15.48
N ILE A 160 5.85 5.69 -14.38
CA ILE A 160 4.38 5.52 -14.43
C ILE A 160 3.72 6.84 -14.83
N LYS A 161 4.13 7.97 -14.24
CA LYS A 161 3.59 9.29 -14.53
C LYS A 161 3.76 9.69 -15.99
N ASN A 162 4.91 9.37 -16.58
CA ASN A 162 5.24 9.64 -17.98
C ASN A 162 4.61 8.63 -18.97
N GLY A 163 3.98 7.55 -18.45
CA GLY A 163 3.37 6.51 -19.27
C GLY A 163 4.34 5.46 -19.83
N GLU A 164 5.61 5.47 -19.39
CA GLU A 164 6.61 4.45 -19.74
C GLU A 164 6.29 3.10 -19.11
N ILE A 165 5.67 3.13 -17.92
CA ILE A 165 5.13 1.95 -17.24
C ILE A 165 3.62 2.12 -17.15
N VAL A 166 2.88 1.14 -17.64
CA VAL A 166 1.42 1.09 -17.55
C VAL A 166 1.01 0.03 -16.54
N VAL A 167 0.29 0.47 -15.48
CA VAL A 167 -0.28 -0.43 -14.48
C VAL A 167 -1.69 -0.80 -14.90
N SER A 168 -1.94 -2.10 -15.11
CA SER A 168 -3.27 -2.60 -15.49
C SER A 168 -4.22 -2.64 -14.29
N ALA A 169 -5.49 -2.33 -14.51
CA ALA A 169 -6.56 -2.53 -13.53
C ALA A 169 -6.96 -4.01 -13.38
N THR A 170 -6.55 -4.86 -14.31
CA THR A 170 -6.84 -6.30 -14.28
C THR A 170 -5.61 -7.09 -13.85
N GLN A 171 -5.84 -8.16 -13.11
CA GLN A 171 -4.76 -9.01 -12.59
C GLN A 171 -4.01 -9.73 -13.70
N GLY A 172 -4.69 -10.21 -14.75
CA GLY A 172 -4.10 -11.02 -15.81
C GLY A 172 -3.46 -12.30 -15.27
N ASP A 173 -2.50 -12.83 -16.04
CA ASP A 173 -1.77 -14.08 -15.73
C ASP A 173 -0.51 -13.85 -14.86
N LEU A 174 -0.61 -13.08 -13.78
CA LEU A 174 0.53 -12.69 -12.96
C LEU A 174 1.13 -13.81 -12.12
N PHE A 175 0.43 -14.95 -12.00
CA PHE A 175 0.86 -16.14 -11.25
C PHE A 175 1.40 -17.27 -12.14
N LYS A 176 1.74 -17.00 -13.38
CA LYS A 176 2.38 -18.00 -14.24
C LYS A 176 3.86 -18.00 -14.07
#